data_59c2de9130d306fb9a4ff5d7da990cf6
#
_entry.id   59c2de9130d306fb9a4ff5d7da990cf6
#
_cell.length_a   1.000
_cell.length_b   1.000
_cell.length_c   1.000
_cell.angle_alpha   90.00
_cell.angle_beta   90.00
_cell.angle_gamma   90.00
#
_symmetry.space_group_name_H-M   'P 1'
#
loop_
_entity.id
_entity.type
_entity.pdbx_description
1 polymer ?
#
loop_
_entity_poly.entity_id
_entity_poly.type
_entity_poly.pdbx_seq_one_letter_code
_entity_poly.pdbx_strand_id
1 'polypeptide(L)'
;MMLESPELRWSFIRKIYSIISIQLLATIAVAATVVSVRPIATFFVSSGAGLAVLCPLYYYHQKHPVNYILLGIFTITIAFAVGLTCAFTSGKVILEAVILTATMVVGLTLFTFWAAKRGYDFNFLGPFLFGAVLVLMVFAFIQILFPLGKLSQTIYGCLASIIFCGYIVYDTDNLIKRYSYDEYIWAAVSLYLDIINLFLSLLTIFRAADS
;
A
#
# COMPACT_ATOMS: atom_id res chain seq x y z
N MET A 1 -5.29 -21.70 -19.13
CA MET A 1 -5.98 -20.93 -18.10
C MET A 1 -6.20 -19.52 -18.62
N MET A 2 -7.20 -19.31 -19.45
CA MET A 2 -7.68 -18.03 -20.01
C MET A 2 -9.04 -18.32 -20.65
N LEU A 3 -10.08 -18.46 -19.82
CA LEU A 3 -11.44 -18.72 -20.27
C LEU A 3 -12.40 -17.58 -19.89
N GLU A 4 -11.88 -16.47 -19.37
CA GLU A 4 -12.70 -15.29 -19.13
C GLU A 4 -12.67 -14.37 -20.35
N SER A 5 -13.85 -13.87 -20.72
CA SER A 5 -13.94 -12.91 -21.82
C SER A 5 -13.15 -11.64 -21.49
N PRO A 6 -12.53 -10.96 -22.47
CA PRO A 6 -11.80 -9.71 -22.27
C PRO A 6 -12.64 -8.63 -21.55
N GLU A 7 -13.95 -8.62 -21.78
CA GLU A 7 -14.89 -7.66 -21.17
C GLU A 7 -15.02 -7.88 -19.65
N LEU A 8 -15.09 -9.15 -19.21
CA LEU A 8 -15.14 -9.50 -17.79
C LEU A 8 -13.83 -9.08 -17.08
N ARG A 9 -12.68 -9.27 -17.75
CA ARG A 9 -11.39 -8.85 -17.21
C ARG A 9 -11.31 -7.33 -17.03
N TRP A 10 -11.79 -6.55 -18.00
CA TRP A 10 -11.83 -5.09 -17.88
C TRP A 10 -12.82 -4.61 -16.80
N SER A 11 -13.94 -5.29 -16.61
CA SER A 11 -14.88 -5.00 -15.54
C SER A 11 -14.27 -5.28 -14.16
N PHE A 12 -13.54 -6.37 -14.02
CA PHE A 12 -12.78 -6.72 -12.82
C PHE A 12 -11.73 -5.66 -12.48
N ILE A 13 -10.90 -5.28 -13.44
CA ILE A 13 -9.87 -4.25 -13.27
C ILE A 13 -10.50 -2.92 -12.83
N ARG A 14 -11.56 -2.46 -13.51
CA ARG A 14 -12.27 -1.22 -13.13
C ARG A 14 -12.82 -1.28 -11.71
N LYS A 15 -13.40 -2.41 -11.30
CA LYS A 15 -13.91 -2.61 -9.94
C LYS A 15 -12.81 -2.45 -8.90
N ILE A 16 -11.65 -3.08 -9.11
CA ILE A 16 -10.51 -3.00 -8.18
C ILE A 16 -10.00 -1.56 -8.08
N TYR A 17 -9.73 -0.88 -9.19
CA TYR A 17 -9.24 0.50 -9.15
C TYR A 17 -10.27 1.47 -8.56
N SER A 18 -11.58 1.22 -8.71
CA SER A 18 -12.62 1.98 -8.01
C SER A 18 -12.55 1.79 -6.50
N ILE A 19 -12.37 0.55 -6.02
CA ILE A 19 -12.21 0.24 -4.60
C ILE A 19 -10.96 0.93 -4.05
N ILE A 20 -9.81 0.81 -4.71
CA ILE A 20 -8.56 1.44 -4.30
C ILE A 20 -8.71 2.97 -4.26
N SER A 21 -9.36 3.57 -5.25
CA SER A 21 -9.60 5.02 -5.26
C SER A 21 -10.43 5.47 -4.05
N ILE A 22 -11.47 4.73 -3.69
CA ILE A 22 -12.29 5.00 -2.50
C ILE A 22 -11.46 4.83 -1.22
N GLN A 23 -10.64 3.78 -1.13
CA GLN A 23 -9.75 3.55 0.02
C GLN A 23 -8.72 4.68 0.17
N LEU A 24 -8.10 5.14 -0.92
CA LEU A 24 -7.14 6.25 -0.89
C LEU A 24 -7.81 7.57 -0.50
N LEU A 25 -9.01 7.88 -1.03
CA LEU A 25 -9.77 9.05 -0.64
C LEU A 25 -10.17 9.01 0.84
N ALA A 26 -10.63 7.85 1.34
CA ALA A 26 -10.92 7.65 2.76
C ALA A 26 -9.66 7.84 3.62
N THR A 27 -8.52 7.31 3.16
CA THR A 27 -7.23 7.48 3.85
C THR A 27 -6.84 8.95 3.95
N ILE A 28 -6.96 9.72 2.87
CA ILE A 28 -6.67 11.15 2.86
C ILE A 28 -7.59 11.89 3.84
N ALA A 29 -8.90 11.61 3.82
CA ALA A 29 -9.88 12.26 4.69
C ALA A 29 -9.60 11.99 6.17
N VAL A 30 -9.38 10.71 6.54
CA VAL A 30 -9.08 10.31 7.92
C VAL A 30 -7.72 10.86 8.36
N ALA A 31 -6.68 10.76 7.54
CA ALA A 31 -5.35 11.28 7.86
C ALA A 31 -5.38 12.81 8.04
N ALA A 32 -6.08 13.56 7.18
CA ALA A 32 -6.26 15.00 7.33
C ALA A 32 -6.97 15.34 8.64
N THR A 33 -7.98 14.58 9.06
CA THR A 33 -8.67 14.75 10.33
C THR A 33 -7.74 14.50 11.52
N VAL A 34 -6.94 13.43 11.48
CA VAL A 34 -5.96 13.09 12.53
C VAL A 34 -4.87 14.15 12.67
N VAL A 35 -4.37 14.68 11.55
CA VAL A 35 -3.40 15.78 11.53
C VAL A 35 -3.97 17.06 12.12
N SER A 36 -5.25 17.36 11.83
CA SER A 36 -5.93 18.58 12.30
C SER A 36 -6.32 18.52 13.77
N VAL A 37 -6.59 17.33 14.32
CA VAL A 37 -7.11 17.12 15.69
C VAL A 37 -6.10 16.35 16.54
N ARG A 38 -5.08 17.06 17.03
CA ARG A 38 -3.97 16.50 17.83
C ARG A 38 -4.35 15.57 18.99
N PRO A 39 -5.43 15.78 19.78
CA PRO A 39 -5.81 14.87 20.87
C PRO A 39 -6.13 13.45 20.41
N ILE A 40 -6.59 13.26 19.17
CA ILE A 40 -6.92 11.95 18.61
C ILE A 40 -5.63 11.15 18.36
N ALA A 41 -4.55 11.80 17.92
CA ALA A 41 -3.27 11.16 17.65
C ALA A 41 -2.67 10.47 18.89
N THR A 42 -2.82 11.05 20.07
CA THR A 42 -2.23 10.52 21.30
C THR A 42 -2.97 9.31 21.86
N PHE A 43 -4.26 9.15 21.56
CA PHE A 43 -5.08 8.05 22.08
C PHE A 43 -4.80 6.70 21.36
N PHE A 44 -4.39 6.73 20.08
CA PHE A 44 -4.33 5.53 19.25
C PHE A 44 -2.92 4.95 19.00
N VAL A 45 -1.85 5.55 19.52
CA VAL A 45 -0.46 5.05 19.35
C VAL A 45 -0.26 3.61 19.90
N SER A 46 -1.22 3.09 20.66
CA SER A 46 -1.06 1.80 21.37
C SER A 46 -1.77 0.59 20.75
N SER A 47 -2.51 0.72 19.65
CA SER A 47 -3.31 -0.41 19.15
C SER A 47 -2.77 -1.03 17.85
N GLY A 48 -2.27 -2.28 17.93
CA GLY A 48 -1.99 -3.15 16.79
C GLY A 48 -3.24 -3.64 16.02
N ALA A 49 -4.34 -2.86 16.07
CA ALA A 49 -5.65 -3.26 15.57
C ALA A 49 -5.71 -3.52 14.06
N GLY A 50 -4.85 -2.85 13.25
CA GLY A 50 -4.84 -3.02 11.80
C GLY A 50 -4.43 -4.43 11.35
N LEU A 51 -3.43 -5.00 12.00
CA LEU A 51 -2.98 -6.37 11.70
C LEU A 51 -4.02 -7.41 12.15
N ALA A 52 -4.74 -7.15 13.23
CA ALA A 52 -5.78 -8.05 13.72
C ALA A 52 -6.98 -8.17 12.77
N VAL A 53 -7.25 -7.15 11.95
CA VAL A 53 -8.35 -7.15 10.96
C VAL A 53 -7.97 -7.88 9.67
N LEU A 54 -6.68 -8.03 9.35
CA LEU A 54 -6.23 -8.74 8.14
C LEU A 54 -6.62 -10.22 8.14
N CYS A 55 -6.52 -10.92 9.26
CA CYS A 55 -6.86 -12.35 9.35
C CYS A 55 -8.34 -12.62 9.05
N PRO A 56 -9.32 -11.96 9.71
CA PRO A 56 -10.72 -12.14 9.36
C PRO A 56 -11.04 -11.63 7.93
N LEU A 57 -10.39 -10.58 7.44
CA LEU A 57 -10.57 -10.11 6.06
C LEU A 57 -10.15 -11.16 5.04
N TYR A 58 -9.02 -11.84 5.26
CA TYR A 58 -8.57 -12.94 4.42
C TYR A 58 -9.56 -14.11 4.44
N TYR A 59 -10.08 -14.48 5.61
CA TYR A 59 -11.03 -15.60 5.73
C TYR A 59 -12.41 -15.31 5.13
N TYR A 60 -12.90 -14.06 5.24
CA TYR A 60 -14.26 -13.66 4.80
C TYR A 60 -14.30 -12.89 3.49
N HIS A 61 -13.20 -12.81 2.73
CA HIS A 61 -13.09 -11.98 1.51
C HIS A 61 -14.14 -12.28 0.41
N GLN A 62 -14.69 -13.49 0.40
CA GLN A 62 -15.74 -13.91 -0.57
C GLN A 62 -17.17 -13.78 -0.04
N LYS A 63 -17.37 -13.47 1.25
CA LYS A 63 -18.71 -13.45 1.87
C LYS A 63 -19.29 -12.04 1.93
N HIS A 64 -20.24 -11.74 1.05
CA HIS A 64 -21.04 -10.51 1.11
C HIS A 64 -22.07 -10.55 2.27
N PRO A 65 -22.31 -9.43 2.99
CA PRO A 65 -21.68 -8.10 2.92
C PRO A 65 -20.45 -7.94 3.84
N VAL A 66 -20.05 -9.00 4.55
CA VAL A 66 -19.00 -8.97 5.60
C VAL A 66 -17.66 -8.50 5.04
N ASN A 67 -17.32 -8.88 3.81
CA ASN A 67 -16.08 -8.50 3.17
C ASN A 67 -15.92 -6.97 2.99
N TYR A 68 -17.01 -6.24 2.65
CA TYR A 68 -16.96 -4.77 2.53
C TYR A 68 -16.88 -4.08 3.88
N ILE A 69 -17.54 -4.62 4.92
CA ILE A 69 -17.44 -4.09 6.28
C ILE A 69 -16.01 -4.23 6.79
N LEU A 70 -15.42 -5.42 6.63
CA LEU A 70 -14.04 -5.67 7.03
C LEU A 70 -13.04 -4.82 6.24
N LEU A 71 -13.27 -4.64 4.94
CA LEU A 71 -12.47 -3.76 4.10
C LEU A 71 -12.54 -2.29 4.58
N GLY A 72 -13.72 -1.82 4.95
CA GLY A 72 -13.92 -0.49 5.52
C GLY A 72 -13.16 -0.30 6.84
N ILE A 73 -13.32 -1.24 7.78
CA ILE A 73 -12.61 -1.22 9.07
C ILE A 73 -11.08 -1.25 8.84
N PHE A 74 -10.61 -2.12 7.96
CA PHE A 74 -9.20 -2.21 7.59
C PHE A 74 -8.68 -0.88 7.03
N THR A 75 -9.41 -0.29 6.07
CA THR A 75 -9.03 0.99 5.45
C THR A 75 -8.94 2.11 6.49
N ILE A 76 -9.94 2.22 7.39
CA ILE A 76 -9.94 3.24 8.45
C ILE A 76 -8.75 3.03 9.40
N THR A 77 -8.45 1.79 9.76
CA THR A 77 -7.32 1.48 10.66
C THR A 77 -5.98 1.87 10.04
N ILE A 78 -5.75 1.53 8.77
CA ILE A 78 -4.54 1.92 8.04
C ILE A 78 -4.48 3.44 7.85
N ALA A 79 -5.60 4.08 7.49
CA ALA A 79 -5.71 5.53 7.33
C ALA A 79 -5.34 6.28 8.61
N PHE A 80 -5.72 5.72 9.76
CA PHE A 80 -5.37 6.24 11.06
C PHE A 80 -3.86 6.16 11.33
N ALA A 81 -3.23 5.01 11.06
CA ALA A 81 -1.79 4.83 11.20
C ALA A 81 -1.00 5.79 10.30
N VAL A 82 -1.45 5.98 9.05
CA VAL A 82 -0.89 6.97 8.11
C VAL A 82 -1.04 8.39 8.67
N GLY A 83 -2.22 8.73 9.18
CA GLY A 83 -2.50 10.04 9.78
C GLY A 83 -1.61 10.34 10.98
N LEU A 84 -1.38 9.36 11.86
CA LEU A 84 -0.44 9.47 12.97
C LEU A 84 0.99 9.76 12.49
N THR A 85 1.44 9.07 11.46
CA THR A 85 2.78 9.30 10.89
C THR A 85 2.88 10.70 10.30
N CYS A 86 1.84 11.19 9.62
CA CYS A 86 1.76 12.53 9.05
C CYS A 86 1.65 13.63 10.11
N ALA A 87 1.02 13.38 11.26
CA ALA A 87 0.80 14.39 12.32
C ALA A 87 2.09 14.98 12.89
N PHE A 88 3.21 14.24 12.76
CA PHE A 88 4.54 14.67 13.21
C PHE A 88 5.47 15.04 12.04
N THR A 89 4.91 15.33 10.87
CA THR A 89 5.66 15.65 9.64
C THR A 89 5.19 16.99 9.09
N SER A 90 6.09 17.78 8.49
CA SER A 90 5.74 19.05 7.87
C SER A 90 4.80 18.86 6.68
N GLY A 91 3.85 19.77 6.47
CA GLY A 91 2.89 19.68 5.37
C GLY A 91 3.56 19.67 3.99
N LYS A 92 4.71 20.34 3.85
CA LYS A 92 5.51 20.34 2.63
C LYS A 92 6.03 18.94 2.30
N VAL A 93 6.63 18.26 3.28
CA VAL A 93 7.16 16.91 3.14
C VAL A 93 6.05 15.90 2.81
N ILE A 94 4.87 16.04 3.43
CA ILE A 94 3.72 15.20 3.11
C ILE A 94 3.30 15.39 1.66
N LEU A 95 3.20 16.65 1.19
CA LEU A 95 2.81 16.96 -0.18
C LEU A 95 3.80 16.40 -1.21
N GLU A 96 5.10 16.55 -0.96
CA GLU A 96 6.16 15.99 -1.82
C GLU A 96 6.06 14.46 -1.92
N ALA A 97 5.85 13.77 -0.78
CA ALA A 97 5.65 12.32 -0.75
C ALA A 97 4.39 11.89 -1.51
N VAL A 98 3.27 12.60 -1.37
CA VAL A 98 2.01 12.31 -2.08
C VAL A 98 2.20 12.46 -3.59
N ILE A 99 2.79 13.58 -4.05
CA ILE A 99 2.99 13.83 -5.49
C ILE A 99 3.88 12.75 -6.11
N LEU A 100 5.00 12.41 -5.44
CA LEU A 100 5.90 11.40 -5.95
C LEU A 100 5.25 10.01 -5.95
N THR A 101 4.54 9.64 -4.87
CA THR A 101 3.78 8.37 -4.82
C THR A 101 2.77 8.28 -5.96
N ALA A 102 1.96 9.32 -6.16
CA ALA A 102 0.95 9.32 -7.22
C ALA A 102 1.60 9.18 -8.61
N THR A 103 2.69 9.89 -8.86
CA THR A 103 3.43 9.82 -10.12
C THR A 103 3.98 8.41 -10.36
N MET A 104 4.59 7.80 -9.33
CA MET A 104 5.15 6.45 -9.43
C MET A 104 4.05 5.40 -9.65
N VAL A 105 2.95 5.47 -8.89
CA VAL A 105 1.82 4.54 -9.03
C VAL A 105 1.22 4.60 -10.44
N VAL A 106 0.94 5.78 -10.95
CA VAL A 106 0.40 5.96 -12.30
C VAL A 106 1.40 5.45 -13.35
N GLY A 107 2.66 5.86 -13.26
CA GLY A 107 3.71 5.46 -14.21
C GLY A 107 3.92 3.95 -14.24
N LEU A 108 4.06 3.31 -13.07
CA LEU A 108 4.28 1.86 -12.97
C LEU A 108 3.05 1.06 -13.41
N THR A 109 1.86 1.53 -13.09
CA THR A 109 0.61 0.91 -13.54
C THR A 109 0.52 0.94 -15.07
N LEU A 110 0.72 2.10 -15.70
CA LEU A 110 0.69 2.23 -17.16
C LEU A 110 1.78 1.39 -17.83
N PHE A 111 2.99 1.38 -17.27
CA PHE A 111 4.09 0.53 -17.74
C PHE A 111 3.70 -0.96 -17.69
N THR A 112 3.12 -1.42 -16.57
CA THR A 112 2.75 -2.83 -16.42
C THR A 112 1.65 -3.23 -17.40
N PHE A 113 0.64 -2.39 -17.62
CA PHE A 113 -0.37 -2.63 -18.65
C PHE A 113 0.22 -2.71 -20.06
N TRP A 114 1.16 -1.82 -20.39
CA TRP A 114 1.85 -1.86 -21.67
C TRP A 114 2.69 -3.12 -21.83
N ALA A 115 3.46 -3.51 -20.80
CA ALA A 115 4.29 -4.70 -20.80
C ALA A 115 3.45 -5.99 -20.90
N ALA A 116 2.35 -6.07 -20.15
CA ALA A 116 1.43 -7.20 -20.19
C ALA A 116 0.81 -7.41 -21.59
N LYS A 117 0.46 -6.32 -22.30
CA LYS A 117 0.01 -6.37 -23.71
C LYS A 117 1.07 -6.93 -24.66
N ARG A 118 2.34 -6.78 -24.33
CA ARG A 118 3.48 -7.32 -25.10
C ARG A 118 3.88 -8.72 -24.71
N GLY A 119 3.19 -9.35 -23.75
CA GLY A 119 3.44 -10.71 -23.32
C GLY A 119 4.53 -10.85 -22.24
N TYR A 120 5.04 -9.74 -21.68
CA TYR A 120 5.96 -9.79 -20.55
C TYR A 120 5.22 -10.33 -19.31
N ASP A 121 5.91 -11.15 -18.52
CA ASP A 121 5.41 -11.72 -17.26
C ASP A 121 6.37 -11.39 -16.12
N PHE A 122 5.83 -10.80 -15.06
CA PHE A 122 6.60 -10.37 -13.89
C PHE A 122 6.54 -11.36 -12.72
N ASN A 123 6.07 -12.60 -12.95
CA ASN A 123 5.96 -13.62 -11.91
C ASN A 123 7.27 -13.93 -11.19
N PHE A 124 8.39 -13.83 -11.90
CA PHE A 124 9.72 -14.05 -11.33
C PHE A 124 10.08 -13.09 -10.20
N LEU A 125 9.41 -11.92 -10.15
CA LEU A 125 9.62 -10.95 -9.07
C LEU A 125 9.09 -11.43 -7.72
N GLY A 126 8.06 -12.30 -7.67
CA GLY A 126 7.41 -12.73 -6.44
C GLY A 126 8.36 -13.25 -5.36
N PRO A 127 9.15 -14.30 -5.63
CA PRO A 127 10.12 -14.83 -4.65
C PRO A 127 11.20 -13.81 -4.25
N PHE A 128 11.66 -12.98 -5.19
CA PHE A 128 12.64 -11.93 -4.94
C PHE A 128 12.07 -10.85 -4.00
N LEU A 129 10.87 -10.35 -4.29
CA LEU A 129 10.20 -9.33 -3.48
C LEU A 129 9.86 -9.85 -2.08
N PHE A 130 9.44 -11.10 -1.97
CA PHE A 130 9.23 -11.74 -0.68
C PHE A 130 10.50 -11.74 0.18
N GLY A 131 11.63 -12.16 -0.38
CA GLY A 131 12.92 -12.12 0.31
C GLY A 131 13.33 -10.68 0.68
N ALA A 132 13.12 -9.74 -0.23
CA ALA A 132 13.44 -8.34 0.00
C ALA A 132 12.61 -7.71 1.14
N VAL A 133 11.31 -8.04 1.24
CA VAL A 133 10.46 -7.59 2.36
C VAL A 133 10.92 -8.21 3.68
N LEU A 134 11.32 -9.48 3.70
CA LEU A 134 11.89 -10.08 4.92
C LEU A 134 13.13 -9.33 5.41
N VAL A 135 14.03 -8.94 4.48
CA VAL A 135 15.20 -8.11 4.81
C VAL A 135 14.77 -6.76 5.36
N LEU A 136 13.77 -6.09 4.75
CA LEU A 136 13.23 -4.82 5.26
C LEU A 136 12.63 -4.98 6.67
N MET A 137 11.88 -6.04 6.92
CA MET A 137 11.30 -6.31 8.24
C MET A 137 12.38 -6.48 9.32
N VAL A 138 13.42 -7.25 9.03
CA VAL A 138 14.55 -7.42 9.95
C VAL A 138 15.28 -6.09 10.16
N PHE A 139 15.51 -5.32 9.08
CA PHE A 139 16.13 -4.01 9.18
C PHE A 139 15.30 -3.02 10.02
N ALA A 140 13.97 -2.98 9.81
CA ALA A 140 13.06 -2.17 10.62
C ALA A 140 13.12 -2.58 12.11
N PHE A 141 13.14 -3.88 12.39
CA PHE A 141 13.25 -4.41 13.74
C PHE A 141 14.56 -4.01 14.42
N ILE A 142 15.69 -4.08 13.69
CA ILE A 142 16.99 -3.62 14.17
C ILE A 142 16.95 -2.12 14.50
N GLN A 143 16.31 -1.28 13.65
CA GLN A 143 16.20 0.16 13.91
C GLN A 143 15.34 0.50 15.13
N ILE A 144 14.35 -0.33 15.46
CA ILE A 144 13.54 -0.18 16.68
C ILE A 144 14.40 -0.48 17.93
N LEU A 145 15.23 -1.53 17.89
CA LEU A 145 16.09 -1.92 19.00
C LEU A 145 17.31 -1.01 19.16
N PHE A 146 17.87 -0.57 18.03
CA PHE A 146 19.09 0.23 17.97
C PHE A 146 18.84 1.44 17.06
N PRO A 147 18.57 2.65 17.63
CA PRO A 147 18.36 3.85 16.81
C PRO A 147 19.63 4.22 16.02
N LEU A 148 19.67 3.86 14.75
CA LEU A 148 20.85 4.00 13.88
C LEU A 148 20.99 5.39 13.24
N GLY A 149 20.08 6.33 13.56
CA GLY A 149 20.15 7.71 13.07
C GLY A 149 19.56 7.92 11.67
N LYS A 150 19.64 9.18 11.20
CA LYS A 150 19.00 9.65 9.94
C LYS A 150 19.46 8.92 8.69
N LEU A 151 20.76 8.65 8.56
CA LEU A 151 21.32 7.96 7.39
C LEU A 151 20.71 6.57 7.21
N SER A 152 20.57 5.82 8.31
CA SER A 152 19.95 4.51 8.28
C SER A 152 18.46 4.57 7.88
N GLN A 153 17.72 5.58 8.37
CA GLN A 153 16.33 5.81 7.99
C GLN A 153 16.21 6.13 6.49
N THR A 154 17.10 6.95 5.95
CA THR A 154 17.12 7.26 4.52
C THR A 154 17.41 6.02 3.68
N ILE A 155 18.41 5.21 4.07
CA ILE A 155 18.74 3.96 3.37
C ILE A 155 17.53 3.00 3.41
N TYR A 156 16.89 2.84 4.57
CA TYR A 156 15.69 2.04 4.71
C TYR A 156 14.56 2.53 3.78
N GLY A 157 14.29 3.84 3.77
CA GLY A 157 13.28 4.43 2.92
C GLY A 157 13.55 4.23 1.43
N CYS A 158 14.81 4.39 1.00
CA CYS A 158 15.21 4.16 -0.40
C CYS A 158 15.02 2.69 -0.81
N LEU A 159 15.48 1.75 -0.01
CA LEU A 159 15.31 0.32 -0.28
C LEU A 159 13.84 -0.07 -0.30
N ALA A 160 13.06 0.39 0.69
CA ALA A 160 11.64 0.13 0.78
C ALA A 160 10.87 0.70 -0.42
N SER A 161 11.16 1.93 -0.85
CA SER A 161 10.49 2.52 -2.01
C SER A 161 10.74 1.73 -3.30
N ILE A 162 11.95 1.25 -3.54
CA ILE A 162 12.28 0.40 -4.69
C ILE A 162 11.51 -0.92 -4.63
N ILE A 163 11.47 -1.56 -3.45
CA ILE A 163 10.78 -2.84 -3.25
C ILE A 163 9.28 -2.70 -3.47
N PHE A 164 8.64 -1.65 -2.92
CA PHE A 164 7.21 -1.43 -3.10
C PHE A 164 6.86 -0.97 -4.52
N CYS A 165 7.74 -0.28 -5.25
CA CYS A 165 7.60 -0.11 -6.70
C CYS A 165 7.57 -1.45 -7.44
N GLY A 166 8.43 -2.39 -7.05
CA GLY A 166 8.43 -3.76 -7.57
C GLY A 166 7.12 -4.50 -7.27
N TYR A 167 6.58 -4.36 -6.05
CA TYR A 167 5.28 -4.94 -5.68
C TYR A 167 4.13 -4.36 -6.50
N ILE A 168 4.10 -3.05 -6.74
CA ILE A 168 3.06 -2.43 -7.58
C ILE A 168 3.07 -3.03 -8.99
N VAL A 169 4.25 -3.27 -9.58
CA VAL A 169 4.37 -3.93 -10.89
C VAL A 169 3.89 -5.38 -10.81
N TYR A 170 4.35 -6.13 -9.80
CA TYR A 170 4.02 -7.53 -9.61
C TYR A 170 2.51 -7.74 -9.36
N ASP A 171 1.91 -6.97 -8.45
CA ASP A 171 0.49 -7.09 -8.12
C ASP A 171 -0.41 -6.58 -9.24
N THR A 172 0.00 -5.55 -9.97
CA THR A 172 -0.70 -5.12 -11.20
C THR A 172 -0.65 -6.22 -12.27
N ASP A 173 0.48 -6.92 -12.47
CA ASP A 173 0.58 -8.03 -13.40
C ASP A 173 -0.30 -9.22 -12.98
N ASN A 174 -0.33 -9.54 -11.67
CA ASN A 174 -1.23 -10.56 -11.11
C ASN A 174 -2.70 -10.21 -11.32
N LEU A 175 -3.07 -8.93 -11.14
CA LEU A 175 -4.41 -8.42 -11.37
C LEU A 175 -4.83 -8.57 -12.85
N ILE A 176 -3.91 -8.37 -13.77
CA ILE A 176 -4.19 -8.52 -15.19
C ILE A 176 -4.29 -10.00 -15.59
N LYS A 177 -3.52 -10.91 -14.97
CA LYS A 177 -3.32 -12.27 -15.50
C LYS A 177 -3.82 -13.40 -14.61
N ARG A 178 -3.81 -13.25 -13.27
CA ARG A 178 -3.91 -14.37 -12.33
C ARG A 178 -5.11 -14.36 -11.43
N TYR A 179 -5.49 -13.19 -10.87
CA TYR A 179 -6.63 -13.12 -9.97
C TYR A 179 -7.94 -13.53 -10.66
N SER A 180 -8.75 -14.31 -9.95
CA SER A 180 -10.12 -14.62 -10.35
C SER A 180 -11.08 -13.47 -10.01
N TYR A 181 -12.27 -13.46 -10.64
CA TYR A 181 -13.25 -12.40 -10.44
C TYR A 181 -13.71 -12.27 -8.97
N ASP A 182 -13.69 -13.34 -8.21
CA ASP A 182 -14.14 -13.38 -6.80
C ASP A 182 -13.06 -12.89 -5.83
N GLU A 183 -11.81 -12.72 -6.28
CA GLU A 183 -10.69 -12.28 -5.45
C GLU A 183 -10.47 -10.76 -5.46
N TYR A 184 -11.44 -9.97 -5.97
CA TYR A 184 -11.30 -8.52 -6.14
C TYR A 184 -11.01 -7.75 -4.84
N ILE A 185 -11.50 -8.22 -3.68
CA ILE A 185 -11.21 -7.60 -2.39
C ILE A 185 -9.74 -7.79 -2.03
N TRP A 186 -9.24 -9.02 -2.18
CA TRP A 186 -7.84 -9.32 -1.86
C TRP A 186 -6.87 -8.60 -2.79
N ALA A 187 -7.16 -8.61 -4.09
CA ALA A 187 -6.37 -7.87 -5.08
C ALA A 187 -6.36 -6.36 -4.81
N ALA A 188 -7.48 -5.78 -4.38
CA ALA A 188 -7.55 -4.37 -4.00
C ALA A 188 -6.73 -4.08 -2.73
N VAL A 189 -6.79 -4.95 -1.72
CA VAL A 189 -6.04 -4.81 -0.46
C VAL A 189 -4.53 -4.89 -0.71
N SER A 190 -4.06 -5.87 -1.49
CA SER A 190 -2.64 -6.00 -1.83
C SER A 190 -2.11 -4.71 -2.46
N LEU A 191 -2.71 -4.27 -3.56
CA LEU A 191 -2.25 -3.08 -4.28
C LEU A 191 -2.40 -1.80 -3.46
N TYR A 192 -3.46 -1.69 -2.64
CA TYR A 192 -3.61 -0.57 -1.70
C TYR A 192 -2.46 -0.54 -0.68
N LEU A 193 -2.09 -1.68 -0.09
CA LEU A 193 -0.97 -1.76 0.85
C LEU A 193 0.36 -1.39 0.21
N ASP A 194 0.60 -1.79 -1.03
CA ASP A 194 1.81 -1.42 -1.76
C ASP A 194 1.92 0.10 -1.95
N ILE A 195 0.81 0.75 -2.33
CA ILE A 195 0.72 2.20 -2.49
C ILE A 195 0.99 2.92 -1.15
N ILE A 196 0.36 2.46 -0.07
CA ILE A 196 0.55 3.05 1.26
C ILE A 196 2.00 2.86 1.75
N ASN A 197 2.57 1.68 1.59
CA ASN A 197 3.96 1.42 1.98
C ASN A 197 4.96 2.22 1.14
N LEU A 198 4.71 2.40 -0.16
CA LEU A 198 5.49 3.30 -1.00
C LEU A 198 5.43 4.74 -0.48
N PHE A 199 4.22 5.23 -0.18
CA PHE A 199 4.03 6.56 0.40
C PHE A 199 4.82 6.74 1.72
N LEU A 200 4.69 5.80 2.65
CA LEU A 200 5.39 5.85 3.94
C LEU A 200 6.91 5.77 3.78
N SER A 201 7.40 5.02 2.80
CA SER A 201 8.82 4.92 2.48
C SER A 201 9.37 6.25 1.95
N LEU A 202 8.66 6.88 1.02
CA LEU A 202 9.01 8.21 0.48
C LEU A 202 8.90 9.30 1.56
N LEU A 203 7.86 9.25 2.39
CA LEU A 203 7.70 10.16 3.53
C LEU A 203 8.89 10.06 4.49
N THR A 204 9.41 8.85 4.73
CA THR A 204 10.58 8.61 5.58
C THR A 204 11.83 9.25 4.99
N ILE A 205 12.05 9.14 3.67
CA ILE A 205 13.18 9.77 2.98
C ILE A 205 13.12 11.29 3.11
N PHE A 206 12.00 11.90 2.73
CA PHE A 206 11.85 13.35 2.76
C PHE A 206 11.90 13.91 4.17
N ARG A 207 11.33 13.20 5.16
CA ARG A 207 11.42 13.57 6.57
C ARG A 207 12.86 13.55 7.09
N ALA A 208 13.65 12.53 6.70
CA ALA A 208 15.06 12.45 7.07
C ALA A 208 15.90 13.55 6.41
N ALA A 209 15.50 14.03 5.22
CA ALA A 209 16.16 15.14 4.52
C ALA A 209 15.79 16.51 5.10
N ASP A 210 14.57 16.69 5.65
CA ASP A 210 14.06 17.95 6.19
C ASP A 210 14.47 18.18 7.66
N SER A 211 14.96 17.18 8.34
CA SER A 211 15.37 17.21 9.76
C SER A 211 16.87 17.41 9.92
#